data_09399841ac31a95f0ab958683debe629
#
_entry.id   09399841ac31a95f0ab958683debe629
#
_cell.length_a   1.000
_cell.length_b   1.000
_cell.length_c   1.000
_cell.angle_alpha   90.00
_cell.angle_beta   90.00
_cell.angle_gamma   90.00
#
_symmetry.space_group_name_H-M   'P 1'
#
loop_
_entity.id
_entity.type
_entity.pdbx_description
1 polymer ?
#
loop_
_entity_poly.entity_id
_entity_poly.type
_entity_poly.pdbx_seq_one_letter_code
_entity_poly.pdbx_strand_id
1 'polypeptide(L)'
;MVEESKDVIYYLTLENENYKHPPLPKGVEADIIKGLYKVRGTEKPTVRILGSGPLMGEALKAADLLKNDWGIDPGVWNVTSFSELRRDAEETERWNLMHPEQEQKKSHLEVSLSKNSVPTIAVSDYVKMVSEQIGPYVPGPYYALGTDGFGRSETRDALRRFFEVDRYYIVLTAIRSLANENKVGMDMVEKVMNKYSLDPEKPNPISV
;
A
#
# COMPACT_ATOMS: atom_id res chain seq x y z
N MET A 1 20.75 -20.49 2.76
CA MET A 1 20.06 -21.64 3.39
C MET A 1 21.06 -22.79 3.57
N VAL A 2 21.20 -23.69 2.59
CA VAL A 2 21.97 -24.93 2.77
C VAL A 2 23.46 -24.66 2.99
N GLU A 3 24.09 -23.88 2.12
CA GLU A 3 25.55 -23.63 2.18
C GLU A 3 25.99 -22.84 3.42
N GLU A 4 25.17 -21.92 3.91
CA GLU A 4 25.49 -21.08 5.05
C GLU A 4 24.79 -21.53 6.34
N SER A 5 24.10 -22.68 6.34
CA SER A 5 23.36 -23.24 7.47
C SER A 5 22.42 -22.22 8.14
N LYS A 6 21.85 -21.29 7.37
CA LYS A 6 20.89 -20.32 7.87
C LYS A 6 19.53 -20.97 8.09
N ASP A 7 18.96 -20.78 9.27
CA ASP A 7 17.62 -21.24 9.64
C ASP A 7 16.57 -20.26 9.08
N VAL A 8 16.34 -20.33 7.76
CA VAL A 8 15.38 -19.51 7.03
C VAL A 8 14.59 -20.35 6.03
N ILE A 9 13.30 -20.02 5.89
CA ILE A 9 12.40 -20.59 4.88
C ILE A 9 11.90 -19.42 4.03
N TYR A 10 12.03 -19.55 2.70
CA TYR A 10 11.44 -18.58 1.76
C TYR A 10 10.15 -19.13 1.20
N TYR A 11 9.09 -18.34 1.29
CA TYR A 11 7.82 -18.57 0.60
C TYR A 11 7.64 -17.52 -0.48
N LEU A 12 7.64 -17.94 -1.74
CA LEU A 12 7.52 -17.07 -2.91
C LEU A 12 6.20 -17.34 -3.62
N THR A 13 5.36 -16.34 -3.75
CA THR A 13 4.17 -16.40 -4.59
C THR A 13 4.51 -16.02 -6.01
N LEU A 14 4.09 -16.85 -6.97
CA LEU A 14 4.27 -16.60 -8.40
C LEU A 14 2.89 -16.51 -9.06
N GLU A 15 2.72 -15.48 -9.86
CA GLU A 15 1.50 -15.29 -10.63
C GLU A 15 1.51 -16.14 -11.90
N ASN A 16 0.33 -16.58 -12.35
CA ASN A 16 0.16 -17.32 -13.61
C ASN A 16 -0.05 -16.40 -14.82
N GLU A 17 0.19 -15.12 -14.69
CA GLU A 17 0.09 -14.12 -15.74
C GLU A 17 1.36 -13.27 -15.83
N ASN A 18 1.72 -12.89 -17.04
CA ASN A 18 2.87 -12.02 -17.27
C ASN A 18 2.52 -10.56 -17.04
N TYR A 19 3.12 -9.95 -16.02
CA TYR A 19 3.04 -8.51 -15.77
C TYR A 19 4.29 -7.80 -16.28
N LYS A 20 4.09 -6.65 -16.90
CA LYS A 20 5.21 -5.76 -17.23
C LYS A 20 5.68 -5.08 -15.95
N HIS A 21 6.82 -5.54 -15.44
CA HIS A 21 7.45 -4.90 -14.28
C HIS A 21 8.08 -3.56 -14.65
N PRO A 22 7.95 -2.53 -13.80
CA PRO A 22 8.78 -1.33 -13.94
C PRO A 22 10.26 -1.69 -13.76
N PRO A 23 11.19 -0.88 -14.33
CA PRO A 23 12.61 -1.06 -14.06
C PRO A 23 12.88 -0.99 -12.55
N LEU A 24 13.74 -1.88 -12.06
CA LEU A 24 14.17 -1.85 -10.66
C LEU A 24 14.99 -0.58 -10.40
N PRO A 25 14.61 0.27 -9.41
CA PRO A 25 15.45 1.40 -9.03
C PRO A 25 16.82 0.92 -8.54
N LYS A 26 17.85 1.73 -8.74
CA LYS A 26 19.22 1.38 -8.30
C LYS A 26 19.32 1.51 -6.78
N GLY A 27 20.01 0.56 -6.15
CA GLY A 27 20.37 0.61 -4.73
C GLY A 27 19.23 0.26 -3.78
N VAL A 28 18.17 -0.40 -4.26
CA VAL A 28 17.01 -0.82 -3.43
C VAL A 28 17.09 -2.29 -2.97
N GLU A 29 18.18 -2.99 -3.26
CA GLU A 29 18.30 -4.43 -3.00
C GLU A 29 18.12 -4.76 -1.51
N ALA A 30 18.71 -3.94 -0.62
CA ALA A 30 18.53 -4.10 0.82
C ALA A 30 17.10 -3.80 1.28
N ASP A 31 16.43 -2.82 0.65
CA ASP A 31 15.07 -2.41 0.99
C ASP A 31 14.04 -3.45 0.52
N ILE A 32 14.32 -4.15 -0.59
CA ILE A 32 13.50 -5.30 -1.04
C ILE A 32 13.45 -6.39 0.04
N ILE A 33 14.61 -6.72 0.63
CA ILE A 33 14.71 -7.73 1.68
C ILE A 33 13.99 -7.27 2.96
N LYS A 34 14.04 -5.97 3.26
CA LYS A 34 13.36 -5.37 4.41
C LYS A 34 11.84 -5.17 4.21
N GLY A 35 11.33 -5.48 3.03
CA GLY A 35 9.89 -5.55 2.77
C GLY A 35 9.27 -4.34 2.08
N LEU A 36 10.00 -3.24 1.84
CA LEU A 36 9.45 -2.03 1.23
C LEU A 36 10.51 -1.21 0.51
N TYR A 37 10.24 -0.79 -0.72
CA TYR A 37 11.08 0.18 -1.42
C TYR A 37 10.26 1.16 -2.27
N LYS A 38 10.79 2.37 -2.47
CA LYS A 38 10.16 3.41 -3.27
C LYS A 38 10.33 3.12 -4.77
N VAL A 39 9.23 3.19 -5.51
CA VAL A 39 9.20 2.98 -6.97
C VAL A 39 9.16 4.31 -7.70
N ARG A 40 8.34 5.27 -7.21
CA ARG A 40 8.08 6.53 -7.91
C ARG A 40 7.58 7.62 -6.97
N GLY A 41 7.71 8.87 -7.39
CA GLY A 41 7.17 10.06 -6.72
C GLY A 41 8.22 10.94 -6.09
N THR A 42 7.77 12.08 -5.55
CA THR A 42 8.60 13.10 -4.90
C THR A 42 9.05 12.68 -3.49
N GLU A 43 9.99 13.44 -2.93
CA GLU A 43 10.41 13.24 -1.53
C GLU A 43 9.33 13.66 -0.51
N LYS A 44 8.41 14.52 -0.91
CA LYS A 44 7.31 15.02 -0.07
C LYS A 44 5.97 14.81 -0.79
N PRO A 45 5.50 13.56 -0.94
CA PRO A 45 4.24 13.30 -1.61
C PRO A 45 3.06 13.82 -0.76
N THR A 46 1.96 14.16 -1.42
CA THR A 46 0.71 14.55 -0.76
C THR A 46 -0.04 13.33 -0.20
N VAL A 47 0.15 12.17 -0.81
CA VAL A 47 -0.42 10.88 -0.43
C VAL A 47 0.54 9.76 -0.81
N ARG A 48 0.56 8.68 -0.04
CA ARG A 48 1.35 7.48 -0.32
C ARG A 48 0.47 6.35 -0.80
N ILE A 49 0.96 5.59 -1.77
CA ILE A 49 0.33 4.36 -2.24
C ILE A 49 1.33 3.22 -2.04
N LEU A 50 0.95 2.22 -1.28
CA LEU A 50 1.71 1.00 -1.04
C LEU A 50 1.08 -0.13 -1.85
N GLY A 51 1.68 -0.49 -2.98
CA GLY A 51 1.21 -1.59 -3.82
C GLY A 51 1.94 -2.89 -3.48
N SER A 52 1.25 -4.02 -3.50
CA SER A 52 1.83 -5.34 -3.29
C SER A 52 1.37 -6.33 -4.37
N GLY A 53 2.28 -7.21 -4.79
CA GLY A 53 2.00 -8.27 -5.75
C GLY A 53 1.39 -7.76 -7.06
N PRO A 54 0.37 -8.45 -7.59
CA PRO A 54 -0.26 -8.10 -8.87
C PRO A 54 -0.98 -6.75 -8.86
N LEU A 55 -1.30 -6.20 -7.67
CA LEU A 55 -1.93 -4.89 -7.54
C LEU A 55 -0.95 -3.71 -7.63
N MET A 56 0.36 -3.98 -7.73
CA MET A 56 1.34 -2.92 -8.02
C MET A 56 1.01 -2.17 -9.32
N GLY A 57 0.52 -2.88 -10.35
CA GLY A 57 0.06 -2.26 -11.59
C GLY A 57 -1.12 -1.30 -11.39
N GLU A 58 -2.06 -1.64 -10.51
CA GLU A 58 -3.19 -0.76 -10.15
C GLU A 58 -2.74 0.45 -9.34
N ALA A 59 -1.78 0.27 -8.42
CA ALA A 59 -1.18 1.34 -7.64
C ALA A 59 -0.49 2.40 -8.55
N LEU A 60 0.26 1.95 -9.56
CA LEU A 60 0.91 2.85 -10.53
C LEU A 60 -0.10 3.61 -11.38
N LYS A 61 -1.14 2.91 -11.88
CA LYS A 61 -2.22 3.55 -12.66
C LYS A 61 -3.02 4.54 -11.81
N ALA A 62 -3.30 4.22 -10.55
CA ALA A 62 -3.94 5.13 -9.61
C ALA A 62 -3.11 6.41 -9.40
N ALA A 63 -1.81 6.26 -9.28
CA ALA A 63 -0.90 7.40 -9.18
C ALA A 63 -0.93 8.29 -10.43
N ASP A 64 -1.01 7.70 -11.63
CA ASP A 64 -1.17 8.46 -12.88
C ASP A 64 -2.51 9.22 -12.90
N LEU A 65 -3.61 8.58 -12.49
CA LEU A 65 -4.93 9.21 -12.41
C LEU A 65 -4.95 10.36 -11.38
N LEU A 66 -4.38 10.15 -10.18
CA LEU A 66 -4.28 11.20 -9.16
C LEU A 66 -3.55 12.43 -9.69
N LYS A 67 -2.45 12.22 -10.41
CA LYS A 67 -1.67 13.31 -10.99
C LYS A 67 -2.37 14.00 -12.15
N ASN A 68 -2.85 13.23 -13.12
CA ASN A 68 -3.36 13.76 -14.38
C ASN A 68 -4.78 14.32 -14.27
N ASP A 69 -5.63 13.66 -13.49
CA ASP A 69 -7.05 14.02 -13.38
C ASP A 69 -7.34 14.96 -12.20
N TRP A 70 -6.52 14.92 -11.15
CA TRP A 70 -6.80 15.58 -9.88
C TRP A 70 -5.70 16.52 -9.40
N GLY A 71 -4.56 16.58 -10.10
CA GLY A 71 -3.43 17.45 -9.73
C GLY A 71 -2.75 17.08 -8.41
N ILE A 72 -2.95 15.86 -7.93
CA ILE A 72 -2.36 15.34 -6.69
C ILE A 72 -1.11 14.55 -7.05
N ASP A 73 0.02 14.85 -6.39
CA ASP A 73 1.31 14.17 -6.65
C ASP A 73 1.57 13.07 -5.60
N PRO A 74 1.30 11.80 -5.93
CA PRO A 74 1.49 10.68 -5.00
C PRO A 74 2.91 10.16 -5.00
N GLY A 75 3.32 9.57 -3.87
CA GLY A 75 4.45 8.66 -3.81
C GLY A 75 3.99 7.21 -3.90
N VAL A 76 4.74 6.36 -4.61
CA VAL A 76 4.41 4.95 -4.78
C VAL A 76 5.56 4.08 -4.30
N TRP A 77 5.23 3.13 -3.43
CA TRP A 77 6.14 2.11 -2.91
C TRP A 77 5.66 0.71 -3.29
N ASN A 78 6.59 -0.19 -3.48
CA ASN A 78 6.31 -1.62 -3.59
C ASN A 78 6.55 -2.29 -2.23
N VAL A 79 5.53 -2.96 -1.71
CA VAL A 79 5.64 -3.79 -0.52
C VAL A 79 5.94 -5.22 -0.94
N THR A 80 7.12 -5.69 -0.63
CA THR A 80 7.56 -7.06 -0.90
C THR A 80 7.20 -8.01 0.25
N SER A 81 7.04 -7.50 1.49
CA SER A 81 6.64 -8.30 2.63
C SER A 81 6.02 -7.46 3.76
N PHE A 82 4.72 -7.58 3.97
CA PHE A 82 4.04 -6.97 5.12
C PHE A 82 4.48 -7.58 6.46
N SER A 83 4.71 -8.90 6.49
CA SER A 83 5.13 -9.60 7.71
C SER A 83 6.54 -9.21 8.16
N GLU A 84 7.46 -9.01 7.21
CA GLU A 84 8.81 -8.54 7.52
C GLU A 84 8.80 -7.11 8.07
N LEU A 85 8.00 -6.21 7.47
CA LEU A 85 7.83 -4.85 7.94
C LEU A 85 7.27 -4.79 9.36
N ARG A 86 6.27 -5.63 9.65
CA ARG A 86 5.71 -5.75 11.00
C ARG A 86 6.76 -6.24 11.99
N ARG A 87 7.48 -7.31 11.66
CA ARG A 87 8.51 -7.89 12.52
C ARG A 87 9.59 -6.88 12.90
N ASP A 88 10.11 -6.14 11.90
CA ASP A 88 11.10 -5.08 12.10
C ASP A 88 10.57 -3.95 13.01
N ALA A 89 9.31 -3.55 12.82
CA ALA A 89 8.69 -2.52 13.63
C ALA A 89 8.48 -2.97 15.08
N GLU A 90 7.94 -4.18 15.32
CA GLU A 90 7.74 -4.76 16.66
C GLU A 90 9.08 -4.94 17.40
N GLU A 91 10.13 -5.40 16.71
CA GLU A 91 11.46 -5.54 17.28
C GLU A 91 12.04 -4.19 17.66
N THR A 92 11.87 -3.18 16.81
CA THR A 92 12.30 -1.80 17.04
C THR A 92 11.59 -1.19 18.26
N GLU A 93 10.27 -1.31 18.34
CA GLU A 93 9.50 -0.82 19.50
C GLU A 93 9.94 -1.51 20.79
N ARG A 94 10.06 -2.84 20.76
CA ARG A 94 10.52 -3.60 21.93
C ARG A 94 11.90 -3.16 22.37
N TRP A 95 12.83 -2.98 21.41
CA TRP A 95 14.18 -2.52 21.75
C TRP A 95 14.14 -1.13 22.40
N ASN A 96 13.40 -0.20 21.85
CA ASN A 96 13.24 1.16 22.35
C ASN A 96 12.62 1.18 23.77
N LEU A 97 11.62 0.33 24.00
CA LEU A 97 11.01 0.17 25.32
C LEU A 97 12.02 -0.30 26.38
N MET A 98 12.91 -1.22 26.02
CA MET A 98 13.88 -1.81 26.93
C MET A 98 15.14 -0.97 27.14
N HIS A 99 15.35 0.06 26.30
CA HIS A 99 16.55 0.92 26.34
C HIS A 99 16.17 2.41 26.37
N PRO A 100 15.46 2.88 27.43
CA PRO A 100 14.92 4.25 27.48
C PRO A 100 16.00 5.32 27.50
N GLU A 101 17.21 4.98 27.96
CA GLU A 101 18.36 5.91 28.05
C GLU A 101 19.21 5.97 26.77
N GLN A 102 18.87 5.15 25.77
CA GLN A 102 19.63 5.11 24.50
C GLN A 102 18.90 5.89 23.40
N GLU A 103 19.64 6.21 22.32
CA GLU A 103 19.05 6.79 21.14
C GLU A 103 18.03 5.82 20.54
N GLN A 104 16.80 6.31 20.30
CA GLN A 104 15.72 5.50 19.79
C GLN A 104 16.02 5.02 18.37
N LYS A 105 15.88 3.73 18.13
CA LYS A 105 15.96 3.11 16.80
C LYS A 105 14.71 3.46 15.98
N LYS A 106 14.86 3.40 14.68
CA LYS A 106 13.76 3.58 13.71
C LYS A 106 13.57 2.32 12.90
N SER A 107 12.34 1.91 12.75
CA SER A 107 11.97 0.81 11.88
C SER A 107 12.20 1.17 10.40
N HIS A 108 12.27 0.17 9.54
CA HIS A 108 12.37 0.38 8.10
C HIS A 108 11.17 1.17 7.54
N LEU A 109 9.97 0.97 8.09
CA LEU A 109 8.78 1.77 7.76
C LEU A 109 9.00 3.26 8.08
N GLU A 110 9.48 3.58 9.27
CA GLU A 110 9.73 4.97 9.67
C GLU A 110 10.81 5.64 8.81
N VAL A 111 11.86 4.88 8.45
CA VAL A 111 12.94 5.39 7.59
C VAL A 111 12.44 5.62 6.17
N SER A 112 11.72 4.65 5.61
CA SER A 112 11.30 4.65 4.19
C SER A 112 10.13 5.58 3.90
N LEU A 113 9.16 5.67 4.83
CA LEU A 113 7.97 6.50 4.65
C LEU A 113 8.16 7.91 5.19
N SER A 114 9.26 8.13 5.89
CA SER A 114 9.70 9.37 6.51
C SER A 114 8.61 10.35 6.99
N LYS A 115 8.92 11.03 7.93
CA LYS A 115 8.66 12.33 8.58
C LYS A 115 7.37 13.11 8.24
N ASN A 116 6.71 12.89 7.11
CA ASN A 116 5.47 13.59 6.77
C ASN A 116 4.28 12.70 7.14
N SER A 117 3.44 13.17 8.05
CA SER A 117 2.14 12.55 8.33
C SER A 117 1.19 12.84 7.16
N VAL A 118 1.20 11.99 6.14
CA VAL A 118 0.26 12.07 5.00
C VAL A 118 -0.51 10.76 4.87
N PRO A 119 -1.71 10.77 4.29
CA PRO A 119 -2.48 9.56 4.09
C PRO A 119 -1.71 8.50 3.32
N THR A 120 -1.83 7.25 3.76
CA THR A 120 -1.22 6.09 3.13
C THR A 120 -2.30 5.08 2.77
N ILE A 121 -2.38 4.69 1.51
CA ILE A 121 -3.29 3.69 0.98
C ILE A 121 -2.48 2.45 0.61
N ALA A 122 -2.68 1.37 1.34
CA ALA A 122 -2.09 0.07 1.01
C ALA A 122 -3.09 -0.77 0.23
N VAL A 123 -2.63 -1.42 -0.83
CA VAL A 123 -3.46 -2.30 -1.66
C VAL A 123 -2.75 -3.62 -1.91
N SER A 124 -3.47 -4.71 -1.67
CA SER A 124 -3.03 -6.08 -1.83
C SER A 124 -4.16 -6.97 -2.33
N ASP A 125 -3.83 -8.05 -3.01
CA ASP A 125 -4.76 -9.12 -3.41
C ASP A 125 -5.05 -10.13 -2.28
N TYR A 126 -4.40 -9.98 -1.13
CA TYR A 126 -4.74 -10.68 0.10
C TYR A 126 -5.90 -10.01 0.85
N VAL A 127 -6.43 -10.67 1.87
CA VAL A 127 -7.38 -10.07 2.82
C VAL A 127 -6.77 -8.82 3.47
N LYS A 128 -7.59 -7.82 3.79
CA LYS A 128 -7.13 -6.53 4.36
C LYS A 128 -6.22 -6.69 5.56
N MET A 129 -6.48 -7.67 6.42
CA MET A 129 -5.69 -7.95 7.61
C MET A 129 -4.19 -8.07 7.33
N VAL A 130 -3.81 -8.59 6.14
CA VAL A 130 -2.39 -8.74 5.76
C VAL A 130 -1.71 -7.38 5.63
N SER A 131 -2.37 -6.38 5.08
CA SER A 131 -1.81 -5.03 4.99
C SER A 131 -2.10 -4.17 6.22
N GLU A 132 -3.19 -4.41 6.95
CA GLU A 132 -3.56 -3.69 8.17
C GLU A 132 -2.53 -3.87 9.30
N GLN A 133 -1.83 -5.01 9.35
CA GLN A 133 -0.85 -5.32 10.40
C GLN A 133 0.28 -4.30 10.53
N ILE A 134 0.58 -3.49 9.50
CA ILE A 134 1.59 -2.44 9.57
C ILE A 134 1.01 -1.06 9.90
N GLY A 135 -0.32 -0.92 9.92
CA GLY A 135 -1.00 0.36 10.14
C GLY A 135 -0.53 1.14 11.37
N PRO A 136 -0.36 0.52 12.56
CA PRO A 136 0.12 1.19 13.76
C PRO A 136 1.50 1.84 13.62
N TYR A 137 2.32 1.37 12.69
CA TYR A 137 3.71 1.81 12.49
C TYR A 137 3.88 2.79 11.33
N VAL A 138 2.81 3.05 10.57
CA VAL A 138 2.84 3.98 9.44
C VAL A 138 2.51 5.39 9.90
N PRO A 139 3.36 6.39 9.61
CA PRO A 139 3.08 7.77 9.99
C PRO A 139 1.88 8.36 9.25
N GLY A 140 0.84 8.78 9.98
CA GLY A 140 -0.36 9.41 9.44
C GLY A 140 -1.53 8.45 9.23
N PRO A 141 -2.63 8.93 8.64
CA PRO A 141 -3.80 8.10 8.35
C PRO A 141 -3.46 6.93 7.43
N TYR A 142 -3.94 5.74 7.78
CA TYR A 142 -3.67 4.51 7.04
C TYR A 142 -4.96 3.82 6.62
N TYR A 143 -5.03 3.41 5.36
CA TYR A 143 -6.17 2.75 4.76
C TYR A 143 -5.71 1.50 4.01
N ALA A 144 -6.34 0.37 4.28
CA ALA A 144 -6.05 -0.90 3.62
C ALA A 144 -7.17 -1.26 2.63
N LEU A 145 -6.79 -1.65 1.42
CA LEU A 145 -7.65 -2.25 0.42
C LEU A 145 -7.20 -3.69 0.19
N GLY A 146 -8.13 -4.62 0.25
CA GLY A 146 -7.86 -6.05 0.11
C GLY A 146 -9.10 -6.83 -0.29
N THR A 147 -8.93 -8.12 -0.55
CA THR A 147 -9.97 -9.01 -1.09
C THR A 147 -10.66 -9.79 0.02
N ASP A 148 -11.43 -9.10 0.86
CA ASP A 148 -12.23 -9.74 1.90
C ASP A 148 -13.49 -10.37 1.33
N GLY A 149 -13.96 -11.45 1.96
CA GLY A 149 -15.15 -12.19 1.56
C GLY A 149 -14.84 -13.48 0.80
N PHE A 150 -15.82 -14.03 0.12
CA PHE A 150 -15.68 -15.27 -0.65
C PHE A 150 -15.06 -15.00 -2.02
N GLY A 151 -14.18 -15.92 -2.46
CA GLY A 151 -13.62 -15.90 -3.81
C GLY A 151 -14.69 -16.01 -4.88
N ARG A 152 -14.44 -15.36 -6.02
CA ARG A 152 -15.35 -15.37 -7.17
C ARG A 152 -14.60 -15.70 -8.45
N SER A 153 -15.36 -16.16 -9.47
CA SER A 153 -14.84 -16.48 -10.79
C SER A 153 -15.29 -15.43 -11.79
N GLU A 154 -14.37 -14.61 -12.26
CA GLU A 154 -14.59 -13.57 -13.26
C GLU A 154 -13.24 -13.13 -13.84
N THR A 155 -13.26 -12.21 -14.80
CA THR A 155 -12.04 -11.55 -15.29
C THR A 155 -11.35 -10.77 -14.17
N ARG A 156 -10.02 -10.60 -14.25
CA ARG A 156 -9.26 -9.89 -13.21
C ARG A 156 -9.73 -8.46 -13.00
N ASP A 157 -10.07 -7.76 -14.08
CA ASP A 157 -10.55 -6.37 -13.96
C ASP A 157 -11.92 -6.33 -13.27
N ALA A 158 -12.82 -7.27 -13.58
CA ALA A 158 -14.11 -7.38 -12.90
C ALA A 158 -13.94 -7.74 -11.40
N LEU A 159 -13.04 -8.69 -11.09
CA LEU A 159 -12.75 -9.06 -9.70
C LEU A 159 -12.13 -7.90 -8.91
N ARG A 160 -11.16 -7.18 -9.48
CA ARG A 160 -10.57 -6.00 -8.82
C ARG A 160 -11.60 -4.91 -8.56
N ARG A 161 -12.53 -4.71 -9.50
CA ARG A 161 -13.66 -3.78 -9.34
C ARG A 161 -14.63 -4.27 -8.27
N PHE A 162 -14.95 -5.56 -8.27
CA PHE A 162 -15.84 -6.17 -7.29
C PHE A 162 -15.27 -6.03 -5.87
N PHE A 163 -14.00 -6.40 -5.65
CA PHE A 163 -13.33 -6.33 -4.36
C PHE A 163 -12.84 -4.93 -3.97
N GLU A 164 -13.07 -3.91 -4.79
CA GLU A 164 -12.72 -2.52 -4.50
C GLU A 164 -11.21 -2.29 -4.34
N VAL A 165 -10.41 -3.02 -5.12
CA VAL A 165 -8.94 -2.95 -5.10
C VAL A 165 -8.34 -2.44 -6.40
N ASP A 166 -9.18 -1.98 -7.34
CA ASP A 166 -8.72 -1.39 -8.59
C ASP A 166 -8.21 0.05 -8.41
N ARG A 167 -7.59 0.60 -9.48
CA ARG A 167 -7.06 1.96 -9.51
C ARG A 167 -8.05 3.04 -9.11
N TYR A 168 -9.33 2.84 -9.37
CA TYR A 168 -10.36 3.85 -9.10
C TYR A 168 -10.74 3.91 -7.62
N TYR A 169 -10.80 2.76 -6.96
CA TYR A 169 -11.00 2.70 -5.51
C TYR A 169 -9.76 3.18 -4.74
N ILE A 170 -8.55 2.96 -5.27
CA ILE A 170 -7.33 3.55 -4.71
C ILE A 170 -7.41 5.09 -4.79
N VAL A 171 -7.81 5.66 -5.95
CA VAL A 171 -8.00 7.10 -6.13
C VAL A 171 -9.08 7.64 -5.20
N LEU A 172 -10.24 6.96 -5.13
CA LEU A 172 -11.34 7.36 -4.24
C LEU A 172 -10.88 7.42 -2.78
N THR A 173 -10.21 6.37 -2.31
CA THR A 173 -9.70 6.30 -0.94
C THR A 173 -8.67 7.39 -0.66
N ALA A 174 -7.77 7.67 -1.60
CA ALA A 174 -6.78 8.73 -1.49
C ALA A 174 -7.43 10.10 -1.37
N ILE A 175 -8.37 10.44 -2.26
CA ILE A 175 -9.07 11.73 -2.25
C ILE A 175 -9.96 11.86 -1.02
N ARG A 176 -10.68 10.80 -0.63
CA ARG A 176 -11.48 10.79 0.59
C ARG A 176 -10.63 11.05 1.84
N SER A 177 -9.45 10.44 1.92
CA SER A 177 -8.55 10.65 3.05
C SER A 177 -8.02 12.08 3.11
N LEU A 178 -7.69 12.68 1.96
CA LEU A 178 -7.29 14.08 1.87
C LEU A 178 -8.43 15.04 2.23
N ALA A 179 -9.66 14.71 1.86
CA ALA A 179 -10.85 15.48 2.24
C ALA A 179 -11.11 15.43 3.75
N ASN A 180 -10.92 14.28 4.39
CA ASN A 180 -10.99 14.14 5.85
C ASN A 180 -9.97 15.01 6.59
N GLU A 181 -8.81 15.27 5.96
CA GLU A 181 -7.78 16.19 6.47
C GLU A 181 -7.97 17.65 6.02
N ASN A 182 -9.08 17.98 5.37
CA ASN A 182 -9.38 19.31 4.81
C ASN A 182 -8.33 19.82 3.79
N LYS A 183 -7.60 18.91 3.13
CA LYS A 183 -6.63 19.25 2.08
C LYS A 183 -7.29 19.43 0.72
N VAL A 184 -8.44 18.80 0.52
CA VAL A 184 -9.31 18.96 -0.65
C VAL A 184 -10.76 19.05 -0.19
N GLY A 185 -11.65 19.60 -1.04
CA GLY A 185 -13.08 19.68 -0.73
C GLY A 185 -13.76 18.30 -0.80
N MET A 186 -14.83 18.10 -0.01
CA MET A 186 -15.61 16.86 -0.03
C MET A 186 -16.33 16.64 -1.37
N ASP A 187 -16.63 17.72 -2.10
CA ASP A 187 -17.18 17.68 -3.46
C ASP A 187 -16.25 16.96 -4.46
N MET A 188 -14.95 16.93 -4.20
CA MET A 188 -14.00 16.19 -5.01
C MET A 188 -14.22 14.68 -4.93
N VAL A 189 -14.64 14.17 -3.76
CA VAL A 189 -14.97 12.74 -3.57
C VAL A 189 -16.15 12.35 -4.46
N GLU A 190 -17.21 13.17 -4.49
CA GLU A 190 -18.37 12.96 -5.35
C GLU A 190 -18.00 13.01 -6.84
N LYS A 191 -17.16 13.97 -7.23
CA LYS A 191 -16.62 14.06 -8.60
C LYS A 191 -15.83 12.82 -9.02
N VAL A 192 -15.04 12.23 -8.11
CA VAL A 192 -14.32 10.97 -8.36
C VAL A 192 -15.29 9.82 -8.62
N MET A 193 -16.30 9.68 -7.74
CA MET A 193 -17.31 8.63 -7.89
C MET A 193 -18.03 8.74 -9.23
N ASN A 194 -18.47 9.94 -9.59
CA ASN A 194 -19.15 10.20 -10.86
C ASN A 194 -18.23 9.94 -12.06
N LYS A 195 -16.98 10.45 -12.03
CA LYS A 195 -16.01 10.30 -13.13
C LYS A 195 -15.70 8.85 -13.46
N TYR A 196 -15.56 8.00 -12.43
CA TYR A 196 -15.17 6.60 -12.59
C TYR A 196 -16.35 5.64 -12.47
N SER A 197 -17.59 6.15 -12.45
CA SER A 197 -18.83 5.37 -12.35
C SER A 197 -18.78 4.37 -11.18
N LEU A 198 -18.44 4.89 -9.99
CA LEU A 198 -18.46 4.13 -8.75
C LEU A 198 -19.85 4.20 -8.15
N ASP A 199 -20.50 3.06 -7.99
CA ASP A 199 -21.84 2.95 -7.44
C ASP A 199 -21.79 2.98 -5.90
N PRO A 200 -22.35 4.01 -5.23
CA PRO A 200 -22.38 4.08 -3.77
C PRO A 200 -23.29 3.03 -3.13
N GLU A 201 -24.25 2.51 -3.89
CA GLU A 201 -25.22 1.50 -3.40
C GLU A 201 -24.74 0.06 -3.69
N LYS A 202 -23.55 -0.10 -4.28
CA LYS A 202 -22.96 -1.41 -4.50
C LYS A 202 -22.83 -2.16 -3.17
N PRO A 203 -23.31 -3.44 -3.09
CA PRO A 203 -23.15 -4.24 -1.88
C PRO A 203 -21.69 -4.40 -1.47
N ASN A 204 -21.43 -4.40 -0.17
CA ASN A 204 -20.10 -4.64 0.36
C ASN A 204 -19.64 -6.08 -0.02
N PRO A 205 -18.48 -6.25 -0.65
CA PRO A 205 -17.98 -7.57 -1.08
C PRO A 205 -17.92 -8.62 0.03
N ILE A 206 -17.71 -8.21 1.27
CA ILE A 206 -17.65 -9.13 2.42
C ILE A 206 -19.01 -9.72 2.79
N SER A 207 -20.10 -9.09 2.34
CA SER A 207 -21.48 -9.44 2.74
C SER A 207 -22.24 -10.23 1.66
N VAL A 208 -21.64 -10.48 0.50
CA VAL A 208 -22.29 -11.10 -0.67
C VAL A 208 -21.48 -12.21 -1.30
#